data_a633bc4b596b0d6cd7c3a6f5633b489e
#
_entry.id   a633bc4b596b0d6cd7c3a6f5633b489e
#
_cell.length_a   1.000
_cell.length_b   1.000
_cell.length_c   1.000
_cell.angle_alpha   90.00
_cell.angle_beta   90.00
_cell.angle_gamma   90.00
#
_symmetry.space_group_name_H-M   'P 1'
#
loop_
_entity.id
_entity.type
_entity.pdbx_description
1 polymer ?
#
loop_
_entity_poly.entity_id
_entity_poly.type
_entity_poly.pdbx_seq_one_letter_code
_entity_poly.pdbx_strand_id
1 'polypeptide(L)'
;MKKNILLLINGFGVEKSDSYNVYSEKLMPNMDRLTKERIFLSIPNSFLDYKSAYRNFSMGINDPLTYSLIENNINSGEYRNNQLFKYIINITETNKSRLHIICFWDSDKTIEQVSEYLKILQSENISRVFLHIVLCQKSINDYKEIERWLNQVTYEIGGNVKIGVVTGENNLYNILAARDLAKVFITEFGEKWKDLSKKVEVLVQTKTAPCDTRTFSVNPTFKFEENDQVLVFNYSNYDLTIFRKELYEQKYRSLSMDSVPFYSLFPLRAEKQIPFMYNFAVSANYTLDVLKNNNIRCLILDKKENCSYINYYLTGLRNTIDDNLKYLPTDDSIYDPAKVIEIIKSYDKELYIINYEIESAKTYEEIIDRLSKIDVVIGEVDKYIRENKMGLFITSLYGVEKDVYNQKQELLKINFSGRAPVIIDDENISLATHSVNEGSLNDLANTIFSNINNQYNVPGIIRKKSSLFSFLYKKPKGDKKKWVNLL
;
A
#
# COMPACT_ATOMS: atom_id res chain seq x y z
N MET A 1 -14.86 28.42 0.96
CA MET A 1 -14.93 26.95 1.17
C MET A 1 -14.64 26.65 2.63
N LYS A 2 -15.24 25.60 3.19
CA LYS A 2 -14.98 25.17 4.56
C LYS A 2 -13.61 24.48 4.63
N LYS A 3 -12.81 24.80 5.66
CA LYS A 3 -11.53 24.13 5.87
C LYS A 3 -11.72 22.83 6.63
N ASN A 4 -10.96 21.80 6.26
CA ASN A 4 -11.02 20.49 6.90
C ASN A 4 -9.62 19.92 7.14
N ILE A 5 -9.50 19.17 8.24
CA ILE A 5 -8.30 18.41 8.57
C ILE A 5 -8.65 16.93 8.55
N LEU A 6 -7.87 16.13 7.83
CA LEU A 6 -7.91 14.69 7.82
C LEU A 6 -6.65 14.14 8.48
N LEU A 7 -6.81 13.44 9.60
CA LEU A 7 -5.75 12.66 10.23
C LEU A 7 -5.86 11.21 9.77
N LEU A 8 -4.87 10.74 9.04
CA LEU A 8 -4.72 9.33 8.67
C LEU A 8 -3.74 8.67 9.64
N ILE A 9 -4.21 7.68 10.39
CA ILE A 9 -3.39 6.94 11.37
C ILE A 9 -3.31 5.49 10.88
N ASN A 10 -2.51 5.27 9.85
CA ASN A 10 -2.45 3.98 9.16
C ASN A 10 -1.83 2.90 10.04
N GLY A 11 -2.46 1.73 9.99
CA GLY A 11 -2.15 0.61 10.88
C GLY A 11 -2.92 0.63 12.20
N PHE A 12 -3.74 1.66 12.47
CA PHE A 12 -4.55 1.76 13.67
C PHE A 12 -5.92 1.12 13.48
N GLY A 13 -6.23 0.07 14.26
CA GLY A 13 -7.52 -0.62 14.26
C GLY A 13 -8.27 -0.47 15.58
N VAL A 14 -9.59 -0.66 15.54
CA VAL A 14 -10.49 -0.54 16.71
C VAL A 14 -11.25 -1.84 16.98
N GLU A 15 -10.61 -2.99 16.87
CA GLU A 15 -11.27 -4.23 17.25
C GLU A 15 -11.42 -4.36 18.76
N LYS A 16 -12.63 -4.80 19.17
CA LYS A 16 -12.87 -5.19 20.54
C LYS A 16 -12.22 -6.54 20.78
N SER A 17 -11.08 -6.62 21.37
CA SER A 17 -10.75 -7.74 22.23
C SER A 17 -9.28 -7.83 22.60
N ASP A 18 -9.09 -8.27 23.79
CA ASP A 18 -7.93 -8.90 24.39
C ASP A 18 -6.62 -8.11 24.48
N SER A 19 -5.75 -8.63 25.29
CA SER A 19 -4.56 -8.07 25.89
C SER A 19 -3.54 -7.39 24.95
N TYR A 20 -3.75 -7.43 23.65
CA TYR A 20 -2.84 -6.89 22.62
C TYR A 20 -3.44 -5.77 21.77
N ASN A 21 -4.67 -5.34 22.05
CA ASN A 21 -5.17 -4.15 21.38
C ASN A 21 -4.40 -2.94 21.91
N VAL A 22 -3.64 -2.31 21.02
CA VAL A 22 -2.83 -1.14 21.36
C VAL A 22 -3.71 0.04 21.76
N TYR A 23 -4.96 0.06 21.29
CA TYR A 23 -5.93 1.08 21.66
C TYR A 23 -6.44 0.85 23.08
N SER A 24 -6.14 1.77 23.95
CA SER A 24 -6.76 1.85 25.27
C SER A 24 -7.10 3.29 25.60
N GLU A 25 -8.14 3.46 26.41
CA GLU A 25 -8.57 4.76 26.94
C GLU A 25 -7.41 5.48 27.68
N LYS A 26 -6.53 4.71 28.33
CA LYS A 26 -5.35 5.25 29.01
C LYS A 26 -4.28 5.75 28.06
N LEU A 27 -4.11 5.07 26.90
CA LEU A 27 -3.08 5.41 25.92
C LEU A 27 -3.49 6.60 25.05
N MET A 28 -4.77 6.65 24.67
CA MET A 28 -5.30 7.64 23.74
C MET A 28 -6.55 8.34 24.31
N PRO A 29 -6.42 9.12 25.39
CA PRO A 29 -7.57 9.75 26.07
C PRO A 29 -8.30 10.77 25.19
N ASN A 30 -7.62 11.51 24.31
CA ASN A 30 -8.27 12.45 23.39
C ASN A 30 -9.07 11.73 22.32
N MET A 31 -8.52 10.67 21.76
CA MET A 31 -9.20 9.80 20.81
C MET A 31 -10.42 9.17 21.44
N ASP A 32 -10.31 8.60 22.64
CA ASP A 32 -11.41 8.01 23.39
C ASP A 32 -12.52 9.01 23.66
N ARG A 33 -12.18 10.23 24.09
CA ARG A 33 -13.13 11.32 24.27
C ARG A 33 -13.89 11.63 22.97
N LEU A 34 -13.16 11.73 21.83
CA LEU A 34 -13.78 12.03 20.54
C LEU A 34 -14.70 10.92 20.07
N THR A 35 -14.38 9.65 20.30
CA THR A 35 -15.29 8.53 19.97
C THR A 35 -16.60 8.60 20.74
N LYS A 36 -16.59 9.14 21.95
CA LYS A 36 -17.79 9.31 22.81
C LYS A 36 -18.60 10.57 22.46
N GLU A 37 -17.93 11.63 22.05
CA GLU A 37 -18.56 12.95 21.83
C GLU A 37 -18.96 13.23 20.38
N ARG A 38 -18.39 12.53 19.40
CA ARG A 38 -18.53 12.80 17.97
C ARG A 38 -19.15 11.65 17.21
N ILE A 39 -19.34 11.82 15.91
CA ILE A 39 -19.71 10.69 15.05
C ILE A 39 -18.55 9.70 15.04
N PHE A 40 -18.82 8.49 15.46
CA PHE A 40 -17.88 7.40 15.45
C PHE A 40 -18.44 6.19 14.72
N LEU A 41 -17.67 5.68 13.75
CA LEU A 41 -17.96 4.46 13.02
C LEU A 41 -16.73 3.53 13.08
N SER A 42 -17.00 2.25 13.07
CA SER A 42 -15.98 1.22 12.91
C SER A 42 -16.25 0.51 11.59
N ILE A 43 -15.40 0.70 10.62
CA ILE A 43 -15.60 0.22 9.24
C ILE A 43 -14.68 -0.99 8.98
N PRO A 44 -15.19 -2.12 8.45
CA PRO A 44 -14.36 -3.25 8.11
C PRO A 44 -13.39 -2.86 6.99
N ASN A 45 -12.16 -3.32 7.12
CA ASN A 45 -11.17 -3.16 6.07
C ASN A 45 -11.30 -4.34 5.09
N SER A 46 -11.44 -4.03 3.81
CA SER A 46 -11.50 -5.02 2.73
C SER A 46 -10.24 -5.09 1.89
N PHE A 47 -9.19 -4.37 2.28
CA PHE A 47 -7.96 -4.30 1.48
C PHE A 47 -6.96 -5.35 1.92
N LEU A 48 -6.26 -5.92 0.95
CA LEU A 48 -5.23 -6.93 1.18
C LEU A 48 -3.85 -6.32 1.45
N ASP A 49 -3.64 -5.05 1.08
CA ASP A 49 -2.39 -4.34 1.25
C ASP A 49 -2.61 -2.82 1.36
N TYR A 50 -1.63 -2.11 1.92
CA TYR A 50 -1.71 -0.67 2.14
C TYR A 50 -1.77 0.14 0.83
N LYS A 51 -1.15 -0.34 -0.25
CA LYS A 51 -1.14 0.34 -1.56
C LYS A 51 -2.55 0.34 -2.17
N SER A 52 -3.24 -0.79 -2.09
CA SER A 52 -4.66 -0.90 -2.48
C SER A 52 -5.56 0.00 -1.65
N ALA A 53 -5.30 0.10 -0.34
CA ALA A 53 -6.06 0.98 0.55
C ALA A 53 -5.92 2.46 0.16
N TYR A 54 -4.70 2.94 -0.07
CA TYR A 54 -4.46 4.31 -0.54
C TYR A 54 -5.10 4.58 -1.90
N ARG A 55 -4.97 3.64 -2.84
CA ARG A 55 -5.53 3.77 -4.18
C ARG A 55 -7.06 3.89 -4.13
N ASN A 56 -7.72 2.99 -3.43
CA ASN A 56 -9.18 2.99 -3.34
C ASN A 56 -9.70 4.21 -2.60
N PHE A 57 -9.04 4.62 -1.51
CA PHE A 57 -9.35 5.87 -0.84
C PHE A 57 -9.22 7.07 -1.78
N SER A 58 -8.14 7.13 -2.56
CA SER A 58 -7.90 8.21 -3.51
C SER A 58 -8.93 8.28 -4.63
N MET A 59 -9.44 7.15 -5.08
CA MET A 59 -10.46 7.08 -6.12
C MET A 59 -11.89 7.28 -5.60
N GLY A 60 -12.10 7.10 -4.30
CA GLY A 60 -13.44 7.12 -3.70
C GLY A 60 -14.36 6.02 -4.19
N ILE A 61 -13.81 4.92 -4.69
CA ILE A 61 -14.55 3.75 -5.19
C ILE A 61 -13.87 2.45 -4.75
N ASN A 62 -14.66 1.38 -4.68
CA ASN A 62 -14.13 0.03 -4.57
C ASN A 62 -13.67 -0.44 -5.95
N ASP A 63 -12.36 -0.35 -6.19
CA ASP A 63 -11.79 -0.93 -7.38
C ASP A 63 -11.53 -2.42 -7.15
N PRO A 64 -11.93 -3.30 -8.09
CA PRO A 64 -11.58 -4.71 -7.97
C PRO A 64 -10.07 -4.84 -7.81
N LEU A 65 -9.69 -5.59 -6.79
CA LEU A 65 -8.29 -5.86 -6.49
C LEU A 65 -7.59 -6.36 -7.74
N THR A 66 -6.37 -5.92 -7.97
CA THR A 66 -5.54 -6.37 -9.10
C THR A 66 -5.45 -7.90 -9.16
N TYR A 67 -5.44 -8.56 -8.01
CA TYR A 67 -5.52 -10.02 -7.91
C TYR A 67 -6.81 -10.60 -8.52
N SER A 68 -7.97 -10.00 -8.23
CA SER A 68 -9.25 -10.46 -8.80
C SER A 68 -9.30 -10.27 -10.31
N LEU A 69 -8.70 -9.20 -10.82
CA LEU A 69 -8.59 -8.97 -12.26
C LEU A 69 -7.74 -10.07 -12.92
N ILE A 70 -6.58 -10.39 -12.34
CA ILE A 70 -5.72 -11.46 -12.83
C ILE A 70 -6.41 -12.82 -12.71
N GLU A 71 -7.04 -13.12 -11.58
CA GLU A 71 -7.77 -14.37 -11.35
C GLU A 71 -8.89 -14.56 -12.39
N ASN A 72 -9.66 -13.52 -12.65
CA ASN A 72 -10.70 -13.55 -13.69
C ASN A 72 -10.12 -13.80 -15.09
N ASN A 73 -9.00 -13.15 -15.43
CA ASN A 73 -8.32 -13.35 -16.70
C ASN A 73 -7.77 -14.78 -16.84
N ILE A 74 -7.22 -15.35 -15.78
CA ILE A 74 -6.76 -16.75 -15.77
C ILE A 74 -7.94 -17.70 -15.94
N ASN A 75 -8.99 -17.54 -15.13
CA ASN A 75 -10.16 -18.42 -15.14
C ASN A 75 -10.94 -18.37 -16.44
N SER A 76 -11.05 -17.20 -17.06
CA SER A 76 -11.71 -17.04 -18.36
C SER A 76 -10.82 -17.42 -19.56
N GLY A 77 -9.52 -17.57 -19.34
CA GLY A 77 -8.53 -17.79 -20.40
C GLY A 77 -8.21 -16.53 -21.22
N GLU A 78 -8.71 -15.36 -20.83
CA GLU A 78 -8.50 -14.08 -21.54
C GLU A 78 -7.03 -13.64 -21.56
N TYR A 79 -6.20 -14.07 -20.61
CA TYR A 79 -4.76 -13.81 -20.67
C TYR A 79 -4.13 -14.24 -21.99
N ARG A 80 -4.68 -15.31 -22.64
CA ARG A 80 -4.25 -15.78 -23.96
C ARG A 80 -4.50 -14.77 -25.07
N ASN A 81 -5.42 -13.84 -24.88
CA ASN A 81 -5.72 -12.77 -25.84
C ASN A 81 -4.86 -11.53 -25.63
N ASN A 82 -4.13 -11.44 -24.53
CA ASN A 82 -3.26 -10.30 -24.24
C ASN A 82 -2.12 -10.25 -25.27
N GLN A 83 -2.05 -9.15 -26.02
CA GLN A 83 -1.09 -8.99 -27.11
C GLN A 83 0.36 -8.94 -26.63
N LEU A 84 0.59 -8.34 -25.47
CA LEU A 84 1.93 -8.27 -24.90
C LEU A 84 2.39 -9.64 -24.42
N PHE A 85 1.52 -10.42 -23.79
CA PHE A 85 1.84 -11.78 -23.38
C PHE A 85 2.18 -12.67 -24.58
N LYS A 86 1.37 -12.63 -25.65
CA LYS A 86 1.66 -13.32 -26.92
C LYS A 86 3.02 -12.90 -27.51
N TYR A 87 3.30 -11.60 -27.47
CA TYR A 87 4.57 -11.08 -27.96
C TYR A 87 5.75 -11.63 -27.17
N ILE A 88 5.67 -11.63 -25.82
CA ILE A 88 6.74 -12.14 -24.96
C ILE A 88 7.01 -13.62 -25.23
N ILE A 89 5.96 -14.44 -25.33
CA ILE A 89 6.11 -15.86 -25.65
C ILE A 89 6.77 -16.04 -27.00
N ASN A 90 6.21 -15.42 -28.05
CA ASN A 90 6.71 -15.55 -29.42
C ASN A 90 8.18 -15.11 -29.57
N ILE A 91 8.56 -13.98 -28.99
CA ILE A 91 9.95 -13.50 -29.09
C ILE A 91 10.92 -14.40 -28.30
N THR A 92 10.49 -14.93 -27.16
CA THR A 92 11.30 -15.86 -26.36
C THR A 92 11.54 -17.18 -27.12
N GLU A 93 10.52 -17.73 -27.76
CA GLU A 93 10.61 -18.94 -28.56
C GLU A 93 11.47 -18.72 -29.84
N THR A 94 11.19 -17.63 -30.56
CA THR A 94 11.89 -17.30 -31.81
C THR A 94 13.38 -17.14 -31.59
N ASN A 95 13.74 -16.45 -30.53
CA ASN A 95 15.15 -16.21 -30.19
C ASN A 95 15.79 -17.40 -29.45
N LYS A 96 15.01 -18.42 -29.07
CA LYS A 96 15.46 -19.51 -28.19
C LYS A 96 16.11 -18.98 -26.92
N SER A 97 15.65 -17.82 -26.46
CA SER A 97 16.17 -17.11 -25.30
C SER A 97 15.50 -17.61 -23.99
N ARG A 98 15.80 -16.96 -22.88
CA ARG A 98 15.25 -17.30 -21.58
C ARG A 98 14.23 -16.26 -21.17
N LEU A 99 13.24 -16.70 -20.37
CA LEU A 99 12.31 -15.83 -19.73
C LEU A 99 12.69 -15.69 -18.24
N HIS A 100 12.93 -14.48 -17.82
CA HIS A 100 13.14 -14.14 -16.41
C HIS A 100 11.85 -13.56 -15.85
N ILE A 101 11.33 -14.15 -14.78
CA ILE A 101 10.18 -13.64 -14.04
C ILE A 101 10.70 -13.03 -12.74
N ILE A 102 10.48 -11.73 -12.54
CA ILE A 102 10.73 -11.05 -11.28
C ILE A 102 9.40 -10.93 -10.55
N CYS A 103 9.20 -11.72 -9.52
CA CYS A 103 7.96 -11.79 -8.74
C CYS A 103 8.09 -10.95 -7.46
N PHE A 104 7.24 -9.95 -7.32
CA PHE A 104 7.06 -9.22 -6.06
C PHE A 104 6.11 -10.01 -5.17
N TRP A 105 6.68 -10.63 -4.14
CA TRP A 105 5.88 -11.38 -3.18
C TRP A 105 5.33 -10.48 -2.09
N ASP A 106 4.10 -10.08 -2.21
CA ASP A 106 3.39 -9.19 -1.29
C ASP A 106 2.16 -9.85 -0.62
N SER A 107 1.73 -11.03 -1.12
CA SER A 107 0.63 -11.80 -0.52
C SER A 107 0.64 -13.25 -0.97
N ASP A 108 -0.15 -14.10 -0.30
CA ASP A 108 -0.34 -15.50 -0.67
C ASP A 108 -1.00 -15.65 -2.05
N LYS A 109 -1.85 -14.70 -2.44
CA LYS A 109 -2.46 -14.61 -3.77
C LYS A 109 -1.42 -14.50 -4.89
N THR A 110 -0.32 -13.79 -4.64
CA THR A 110 0.81 -13.72 -5.59
C THR A 110 1.32 -15.09 -5.94
N ILE A 111 1.51 -15.95 -4.94
CA ILE A 111 2.01 -17.32 -5.11
C ILE A 111 1.10 -18.13 -6.01
N GLU A 112 -0.21 -18.12 -5.70
CA GLU A 112 -1.21 -18.88 -6.45
C GLU A 112 -1.19 -18.48 -7.92
N GLN A 113 -1.22 -17.19 -8.21
CA GLN A 113 -1.30 -16.68 -9.56
C GLN A 113 0.01 -16.84 -10.34
N VAL A 114 1.16 -16.66 -9.71
CA VAL A 114 2.45 -16.96 -10.34
C VAL A 114 2.55 -18.43 -10.71
N SER A 115 2.09 -19.32 -9.84
CA SER A 115 2.09 -20.77 -10.12
C SER A 115 1.22 -21.09 -11.36
N GLU A 116 0.05 -20.49 -11.48
CA GLU A 116 -0.79 -20.67 -12.66
C GLU A 116 -0.12 -20.14 -13.95
N TYR A 117 0.50 -18.96 -13.92
CA TYR A 117 1.25 -18.46 -15.06
C TYR A 117 2.45 -19.34 -15.43
N LEU A 118 3.15 -19.91 -14.45
CA LEU A 118 4.25 -20.84 -14.73
C LEU A 118 3.75 -22.13 -15.43
N LYS A 119 2.59 -22.66 -15.02
CA LYS A 119 1.94 -23.79 -15.72
C LYS A 119 1.58 -23.44 -17.16
N ILE A 120 1.06 -22.22 -17.38
CA ILE A 120 0.75 -21.72 -18.72
C ILE A 120 2.02 -21.64 -19.56
N LEU A 121 3.10 -21.04 -19.06
CA LEU A 121 4.37 -20.95 -19.77
C LEU A 121 4.94 -22.33 -20.12
N GLN A 122 4.77 -23.30 -19.24
CA GLN A 122 5.14 -24.69 -19.52
C GLN A 122 4.29 -25.28 -20.66
N SER A 123 2.99 -24.99 -20.72
CA SER A 123 2.12 -25.45 -21.81
C SER A 123 2.44 -24.79 -23.17
N GLU A 124 3.01 -23.60 -23.15
CA GLU A 124 3.49 -22.87 -24.33
C GLU A 124 4.93 -23.24 -24.73
N ASN A 125 5.49 -24.32 -24.22
CA ASN A 125 6.83 -24.85 -24.53
C ASN A 125 8.00 -23.91 -24.25
N ILE A 126 7.85 -22.91 -23.37
CA ILE A 126 8.96 -22.08 -22.93
C ILE A 126 9.94 -22.93 -22.14
N SER A 127 11.10 -23.22 -22.73
CA SER A 127 12.03 -24.23 -22.24
C SER A 127 12.90 -23.80 -21.06
N ARG A 128 13.04 -22.50 -20.81
CA ARG A 128 13.91 -21.95 -19.77
C ARG A 128 13.30 -20.74 -19.09
N VAL A 129 12.81 -20.93 -17.88
CA VAL A 129 12.26 -19.88 -17.04
C VAL A 129 13.11 -19.73 -15.78
N PHE A 130 13.54 -18.51 -15.45
CA PHE A 130 14.16 -18.17 -14.18
C PHE A 130 13.20 -17.34 -13.35
N LEU A 131 12.88 -17.85 -12.16
CA LEU A 131 12.04 -17.15 -11.20
C LEU A 131 12.92 -16.43 -10.18
N HIS A 132 12.78 -15.11 -10.13
CA HIS A 132 13.44 -14.26 -9.15
C HIS A 132 12.38 -13.70 -8.22
N ILE A 133 12.70 -13.61 -6.92
CA ILE A 133 11.74 -13.26 -5.90
C ILE A 133 12.17 -12.01 -5.17
N VAL A 134 11.29 -11.03 -5.14
CA VAL A 134 11.42 -9.82 -4.33
C VAL A 134 10.45 -9.96 -3.15
N LEU A 135 11.01 -10.09 -1.97
CA LEU A 135 10.27 -10.26 -0.72
C LEU A 135 9.77 -8.91 -0.22
N CYS A 136 8.45 -8.70 -0.24
CA CYS A 136 7.81 -7.47 0.22
C CYS A 136 7.23 -7.61 1.63
N GLN A 137 7.09 -8.83 2.12
CA GLN A 137 6.54 -9.15 3.45
C GLN A 137 7.49 -8.71 4.56
N LYS A 138 6.93 -8.33 5.70
CA LYS A 138 7.69 -7.87 6.87
C LYS A 138 7.81 -8.92 7.98
N SER A 139 6.98 -9.98 7.97
CA SER A 139 6.96 -11.00 9.02
C SER A 139 7.99 -12.10 8.78
N ILE A 140 8.73 -12.42 9.83
CA ILE A 140 9.72 -13.51 9.82
C ILE A 140 9.06 -14.88 9.60
N ASN A 141 7.80 -15.03 9.98
CA ASN A 141 7.06 -16.30 9.81
C ASN A 141 6.80 -16.63 8.33
N ASP A 142 6.80 -15.64 7.45
CA ASP A 142 6.57 -15.81 6.01
C ASP A 142 7.68 -16.63 5.34
N TYR A 143 8.89 -16.71 5.92
CA TYR A 143 9.98 -17.50 5.37
C TYR A 143 9.67 -19.00 5.23
N LYS A 144 8.90 -19.59 6.13
CA LYS A 144 8.51 -21.00 6.04
C LYS A 144 7.51 -21.24 4.91
N GLU A 145 6.63 -20.28 4.66
CA GLU A 145 5.70 -20.33 3.53
C GLU A 145 6.45 -20.17 2.22
N ILE A 146 7.40 -19.23 2.17
CA ILE A 146 8.29 -19.00 1.04
C ILE A 146 9.05 -20.27 0.68
N GLU A 147 9.68 -20.91 1.66
CA GLU A 147 10.42 -22.15 1.48
C GLU A 147 9.52 -23.26 0.95
N ARG A 148 8.35 -23.46 1.56
CA ARG A 148 7.38 -24.48 1.16
C ARG A 148 6.96 -24.28 -0.29
N TRP A 149 6.59 -23.06 -0.65
CA TRP A 149 6.17 -22.76 -2.01
C TRP A 149 7.28 -22.91 -3.04
N LEU A 150 8.49 -22.43 -2.77
CA LEU A 150 9.61 -22.58 -3.68
C LEU A 150 9.96 -24.04 -3.93
N ASN A 151 9.89 -24.89 -2.91
CA ASN A 151 10.05 -26.32 -3.05
C ASN A 151 8.92 -26.94 -3.88
N GLN A 152 7.67 -26.52 -3.65
CA GLN A 152 6.51 -26.98 -4.39
C GLN A 152 6.58 -26.58 -5.87
N VAL A 153 6.88 -25.33 -6.18
CA VAL A 153 7.05 -24.83 -7.55
C VAL A 153 8.13 -25.61 -8.29
N THR A 154 9.25 -25.86 -7.64
CA THR A 154 10.35 -26.62 -8.24
C THR A 154 9.96 -28.06 -8.52
N TYR A 155 9.15 -28.65 -7.65
CA TYR A 155 8.68 -30.03 -7.78
C TYR A 155 7.55 -30.19 -8.81
N GLU A 156 6.53 -29.33 -8.76
CA GLU A 156 5.31 -29.47 -9.59
C GLU A 156 5.51 -29.03 -11.04
N ILE A 157 6.29 -27.97 -11.27
CA ILE A 157 6.47 -27.36 -12.59
C ILE A 157 7.66 -27.97 -13.35
N GLY A 158 8.48 -28.79 -12.66
CA GLY A 158 9.57 -29.55 -13.26
C GLY A 158 10.76 -28.73 -13.69
N GLY A 159 11.74 -29.39 -14.38
CA GLY A 159 13.08 -28.88 -14.63
C GLY A 159 13.22 -27.63 -15.50
N ASN A 160 12.13 -27.10 -16.05
CA ASN A 160 12.15 -25.91 -16.91
C ASN A 160 12.15 -24.61 -16.12
N VAL A 161 11.68 -24.61 -14.88
CA VAL A 161 11.68 -23.44 -13.98
C VAL A 161 12.78 -23.58 -12.95
N LYS A 162 13.66 -22.60 -12.86
CA LYS A 162 14.74 -22.53 -11.87
C LYS A 162 14.63 -21.26 -11.05
N ILE A 163 14.85 -21.36 -9.75
CA ILE A 163 14.94 -20.19 -8.88
C ILE A 163 16.29 -19.53 -9.11
N GLY A 164 16.29 -18.24 -9.42
CA GLY A 164 17.51 -17.46 -9.64
C GLY A 164 17.90 -16.67 -8.39
N VAL A 165 17.40 -15.45 -8.27
CA VAL A 165 17.71 -14.49 -7.20
C VAL A 165 16.57 -14.40 -6.21
N VAL A 166 16.90 -14.27 -4.92
CA VAL A 166 15.98 -13.86 -3.85
C VAL A 166 16.56 -12.60 -3.21
N THR A 167 15.73 -11.60 -3.05
CA THR A 167 16.13 -10.30 -2.47
C THR A 167 14.97 -9.66 -1.72
N GLY A 168 15.25 -8.81 -0.74
CA GLY A 168 14.24 -7.98 -0.10
C GLY A 168 13.91 -6.74 -0.93
N GLU A 169 12.68 -6.27 -0.86
CA GLU A 169 12.18 -5.09 -1.58
C GLU A 169 13.04 -3.84 -1.31
N ASN A 170 13.50 -3.66 -0.07
CA ASN A 170 14.29 -2.49 0.32
C ASN A 170 15.62 -2.36 -0.43
N ASN A 171 16.13 -3.45 -0.99
CA ASN A 171 17.34 -3.41 -1.82
C ASN A 171 17.13 -2.74 -3.19
N LEU A 172 15.89 -2.62 -3.65
CA LEU A 172 15.57 -1.92 -4.90
C LEU A 172 15.64 -0.40 -4.76
N TYR A 173 15.47 0.11 -3.54
CA TYR A 173 15.33 1.53 -3.24
C TYR A 173 16.61 2.17 -2.69
N ASN A 174 17.60 1.38 -2.31
CA ASN A 174 18.90 1.84 -1.86
C ASN A 174 19.92 1.71 -2.99
N ILE A 175 20.64 2.78 -3.35
CA ILE A 175 21.57 2.83 -4.49
C ILE A 175 22.64 1.75 -4.39
N LEU A 176 23.26 1.57 -3.22
CA LEU A 176 24.34 0.58 -3.05
C LEU A 176 23.82 -0.86 -3.14
N ALA A 177 22.70 -1.13 -2.49
CA ALA A 177 22.06 -2.44 -2.53
C ALA A 177 21.51 -2.78 -3.93
N ALA A 178 20.92 -1.81 -4.62
CA ALA A 178 20.43 -1.95 -5.99
C ALA A 178 21.61 -2.19 -6.99
N ARG A 179 22.73 -1.55 -6.75
CA ARG A 179 23.98 -1.80 -7.52
C ARG A 179 24.49 -3.21 -7.33
N ASP A 180 24.51 -3.71 -6.10
CA ASP A 180 24.92 -5.07 -5.82
C ASP A 180 23.94 -6.08 -6.40
N LEU A 181 22.63 -5.82 -6.31
CA LEU A 181 21.61 -6.62 -6.96
C LEU A 181 21.80 -6.65 -8.49
N ALA A 182 22.06 -5.51 -9.12
CA ALA A 182 22.34 -5.42 -10.57
C ALA A 182 23.54 -6.26 -10.96
N LYS A 183 24.63 -6.21 -10.17
CA LYS A 183 25.83 -7.06 -10.40
C LYS A 183 25.48 -8.55 -10.36
N VAL A 184 24.61 -8.97 -9.42
CA VAL A 184 24.20 -10.37 -9.32
C VAL A 184 23.51 -10.82 -10.62
N PHE A 185 22.65 -10.00 -11.20
CA PHE A 185 21.97 -10.32 -12.46
C PHE A 185 22.88 -10.34 -13.68
N ILE A 186 23.97 -9.58 -13.68
CA ILE A 186 24.88 -9.49 -14.83
C ILE A 186 26.04 -10.49 -14.72
N THR A 187 26.56 -10.70 -13.53
CA THR A 187 27.83 -11.45 -13.33
C THR A 187 27.69 -12.70 -12.48
N GLU A 188 26.53 -12.94 -11.90
CA GLU A 188 26.30 -13.95 -10.85
C GLU A 188 27.20 -13.75 -9.61
N PHE A 189 27.74 -12.53 -9.46
CA PHE A 189 28.56 -12.19 -8.30
C PHE A 189 27.66 -11.93 -7.09
N GLY A 190 27.90 -12.62 -5.99
CA GLY A 190 27.13 -12.44 -4.76
C GLY A 190 27.06 -13.70 -3.92
N GLU A 191 26.26 -13.63 -2.87
CA GLU A 191 26.04 -14.74 -1.96
C GLU A 191 25.27 -15.86 -2.68
N LYS A 192 25.75 -17.11 -2.56
CA LYS A 192 25.18 -18.28 -3.23
C LYS A 192 24.74 -19.31 -2.19
N TRP A 193 23.49 -19.73 -2.31
CA TRP A 193 22.91 -20.76 -1.44
C TRP A 193 22.29 -21.87 -2.29
N LYS A 194 22.90 -23.05 -2.28
CA LYS A 194 22.34 -24.22 -2.96
C LYS A 194 21.16 -24.83 -2.18
N ASP A 195 21.14 -24.64 -0.87
CA ASP A 195 20.15 -25.15 0.05
C ASP A 195 19.34 -23.98 0.61
N LEU A 196 18.14 -23.81 0.10
CA LEU A 196 17.24 -22.71 0.49
C LEU A 196 16.81 -22.85 1.95
N SER A 197 16.57 -24.10 2.42
CA SER A 197 16.12 -24.35 3.79
C SER A 197 17.13 -23.85 4.82
N LYS A 198 18.42 -24.11 4.58
CA LYS A 198 19.48 -23.57 5.45
C LYS A 198 19.57 -22.07 5.44
N LYS A 199 19.36 -21.45 4.27
CA LYS A 199 19.31 -19.98 4.21
C LYS A 199 18.14 -19.41 5.00
N VAL A 200 16.96 -20.01 4.87
CA VAL A 200 15.76 -19.63 5.65
C VAL A 200 16.01 -19.77 7.15
N GLU A 201 16.62 -20.87 7.59
CA GLU A 201 17.00 -21.03 9.00
C GLU A 201 17.89 -19.88 9.51
N VAL A 202 18.90 -19.48 8.73
CA VAL A 202 19.79 -18.35 9.09
C VAL A 202 18.98 -17.05 9.16
N LEU A 203 18.09 -16.78 8.21
CA LEU A 203 17.29 -15.55 8.18
C LEU A 203 16.34 -15.48 9.38
N VAL A 204 15.74 -16.61 9.76
CA VAL A 204 14.90 -16.71 10.97
C VAL A 204 15.72 -16.50 12.24
N GLN A 205 16.90 -17.14 12.34
CA GLN A 205 17.78 -16.99 13.49
C GLN A 205 18.28 -15.56 13.67
N THR A 206 18.61 -14.89 12.57
CA THR A 206 19.06 -13.48 12.57
C THR A 206 17.90 -12.48 12.71
N LYS A 207 16.65 -12.94 12.77
CA LYS A 207 15.46 -12.12 12.82
C LYS A 207 15.40 -11.05 11.71
N THR A 208 15.92 -11.38 10.54
CA THR A 208 15.91 -10.49 9.39
C THR A 208 14.48 -10.42 8.81
N ALA A 209 13.91 -9.24 8.66
CA ALA A 209 12.62 -9.10 7.99
C ALA A 209 12.75 -9.47 6.49
N PRO A 210 11.75 -10.13 5.89
CA PRO A 210 11.82 -10.52 4.48
C PRO A 210 12.15 -9.37 3.53
N CYS A 211 11.53 -8.19 3.70
CA CYS A 211 11.81 -7.00 2.89
C CYS A 211 13.26 -6.45 3.05
N ASP A 212 13.97 -6.82 4.11
CA ASP A 212 15.36 -6.44 4.39
C ASP A 212 16.36 -7.55 4.03
N THR A 213 15.90 -8.65 3.44
CA THR A 213 16.75 -9.78 3.06
C THR A 213 17.82 -9.34 2.07
N ARG A 214 19.09 -9.54 2.43
CA ARG A 214 20.19 -9.31 1.49
C ARG A 214 20.09 -10.25 0.30
N THR A 215 20.43 -9.72 -0.87
CA THR A 215 20.39 -10.46 -2.13
C THR A 215 21.25 -11.71 -2.09
N PHE A 216 20.66 -12.84 -2.47
CA PHE A 216 21.38 -14.09 -2.69
C PHE A 216 20.84 -14.84 -3.91
N SER A 217 21.63 -15.73 -4.46
CA SER A 217 21.25 -16.59 -5.58
C SER A 217 21.14 -18.05 -5.16
N VAL A 218 20.18 -18.75 -5.76
CA VAL A 218 19.97 -20.18 -5.55
C VAL A 218 20.60 -20.99 -6.70
N ASN A 219 20.38 -20.55 -7.93
CA ASN A 219 20.93 -21.17 -9.13
C ASN A 219 21.96 -20.24 -9.79
N PRO A 220 23.20 -20.71 -10.07
CA PRO A 220 24.23 -19.87 -10.62
C PRO A 220 24.10 -19.59 -12.13
N THR A 221 23.16 -20.17 -12.84
CA THR A 221 23.06 -20.04 -14.31
C THR A 221 22.00 -19.05 -14.78
N PHE A 222 21.58 -18.12 -13.92
CA PHE A 222 20.46 -17.21 -14.17
C PHE A 222 20.87 -15.85 -14.74
N LYS A 223 22.16 -15.51 -14.84
CA LYS A 223 22.57 -14.16 -15.32
C LYS A 223 21.89 -13.82 -16.64
N PHE A 224 21.60 -12.55 -16.85
CA PHE A 224 21.01 -12.08 -18.10
C PHE A 224 21.98 -12.34 -19.28
N GLU A 225 21.40 -12.80 -20.37
CA GLU A 225 22.04 -12.98 -21.66
C GLU A 225 21.32 -12.18 -22.74
N GLU A 226 21.97 -12.00 -23.87
CA GLU A 226 21.38 -11.28 -25.00
C GLU A 226 20.08 -11.93 -25.46
N ASN A 227 19.08 -11.10 -25.75
CA ASN A 227 17.71 -11.48 -26.12
C ASN A 227 16.87 -12.12 -25.01
N ASP A 228 17.35 -12.24 -23.77
CA ASP A 228 16.50 -12.66 -22.67
C ASP A 228 15.34 -11.66 -22.47
N GLN A 229 14.21 -12.16 -22.05
CA GLN A 229 13.05 -11.35 -21.75
C GLN A 229 12.82 -11.31 -20.25
N VAL A 230 12.40 -10.15 -19.71
CA VAL A 230 12.08 -9.99 -18.29
C VAL A 230 10.62 -9.61 -18.12
N LEU A 231 9.86 -10.45 -17.45
CA LEU A 231 8.47 -10.17 -17.07
C LEU A 231 8.37 -9.96 -15.57
N VAL A 232 7.93 -8.78 -15.16
CA VAL A 232 7.76 -8.43 -13.76
C VAL A 232 6.32 -8.72 -13.34
N PHE A 233 6.16 -9.61 -12.37
CA PHE A 233 4.90 -9.91 -11.72
C PHE A 233 4.70 -8.96 -10.54
N ASN A 234 3.96 -7.90 -10.79
CA ASN A 234 3.63 -6.87 -9.81
C ASN A 234 2.13 -6.67 -9.74
N TYR A 235 1.60 -6.56 -8.55
CA TYR A 235 0.18 -6.28 -8.29
C TYR A 235 -0.04 -4.85 -7.79
N SER A 236 1.05 -4.16 -7.56
CA SER A 236 1.12 -2.76 -7.15
C SER A 236 2.15 -2.02 -7.97
N ASN A 237 2.15 -0.70 -7.86
CA ASN A 237 3.12 0.12 -8.56
C ASN A 237 4.43 0.21 -7.76
N TYR A 238 5.31 -0.74 -7.98
CA TYR A 238 6.67 -0.73 -7.42
C TYR A 238 7.58 0.22 -8.19
N ASP A 239 8.59 0.76 -7.51
CA ASP A 239 9.57 1.66 -8.11
C ASP A 239 10.85 0.89 -8.48
N LEU A 240 11.08 0.73 -9.76
CA LEU A 240 12.30 0.11 -10.30
C LEU A 240 13.34 1.13 -10.81
N THR A 241 13.13 2.42 -10.57
CA THR A 241 13.96 3.48 -11.13
C THR A 241 15.44 3.30 -10.76
N ILE A 242 15.74 3.11 -9.48
CA ILE A 242 17.11 2.96 -9.00
C ILE A 242 17.73 1.66 -9.50
N PHE A 243 17.02 0.54 -9.35
CA PHE A 243 17.51 -0.77 -9.78
C PHE A 243 17.80 -0.82 -11.28
N ARG A 244 16.89 -0.32 -12.12
CA ARG A 244 17.09 -0.29 -13.58
C ARG A 244 18.23 0.65 -13.99
N LYS A 245 18.34 1.80 -13.34
CA LYS A 245 19.47 2.71 -13.56
C LYS A 245 20.80 2.00 -13.29
N GLU A 246 20.92 1.33 -12.15
CA GLU A 246 22.14 0.58 -11.80
C GLU A 246 22.39 -0.58 -12.79
N LEU A 247 21.35 -1.27 -13.28
CA LEU A 247 21.51 -2.28 -14.35
C LEU A 247 22.11 -1.68 -15.63
N TYR A 248 21.64 -0.52 -16.09
CA TYR A 248 22.13 0.15 -17.31
C TYR A 248 23.53 0.75 -17.12
N GLU A 249 23.87 1.19 -15.93
CA GLU A 249 25.20 1.75 -15.62
C GLU A 249 26.28 0.68 -15.46
N GLN A 250 25.91 -0.57 -15.18
CA GLN A 250 26.86 -1.69 -15.14
C GLN A 250 27.34 -2.02 -16.55
N LYS A 251 28.27 -1.21 -17.08
CA LYS A 251 28.91 -1.41 -18.39
C LYS A 251 29.81 -2.67 -18.39
N TYR A 252 29.20 -3.85 -18.38
CA TYR A 252 29.95 -5.07 -18.62
C TYR A 252 30.12 -5.30 -20.11
N ARG A 253 31.32 -5.68 -20.49
CA ARG A 253 31.92 -5.67 -21.83
C ARG A 253 31.15 -6.43 -22.93
N SER A 254 30.09 -7.13 -22.69
CA SER A 254 29.45 -8.02 -23.67
C SER A 254 27.95 -7.95 -23.77
N LEU A 255 27.23 -7.23 -22.88
CA LEU A 255 25.78 -7.17 -22.91
C LEU A 255 25.32 -5.72 -22.94
N SER A 256 24.58 -5.35 -23.99
CA SER A 256 23.78 -4.14 -23.96
C SER A 256 22.52 -4.42 -23.17
N MET A 257 22.28 -3.73 -22.06
CA MET A 257 21.05 -3.90 -21.29
C MET A 257 19.79 -3.47 -22.06
N ASP A 258 19.95 -2.71 -23.15
CA ASP A 258 18.85 -2.45 -24.08
C ASP A 258 18.43 -3.71 -24.85
N SER A 259 19.27 -4.76 -24.87
CA SER A 259 18.94 -6.07 -25.45
C SER A 259 18.17 -7.01 -24.51
N VAL A 260 17.90 -6.60 -23.26
CA VAL A 260 17.10 -7.35 -22.28
C VAL A 260 15.88 -6.51 -21.89
N PRO A 261 14.80 -6.59 -22.68
CA PRO A 261 13.59 -5.79 -22.47
C PRO A 261 12.81 -6.25 -21.23
N PHE A 262 12.25 -5.27 -20.53
CA PHE A 262 11.39 -5.46 -19.38
C PHE A 262 9.93 -5.24 -19.77
N TYR A 263 9.08 -6.09 -19.24
CA TYR A 263 7.61 -6.04 -19.30
C TYR A 263 7.06 -6.23 -17.90
N SER A 264 5.81 -5.85 -17.66
CA SER A 264 5.18 -6.01 -16.36
C SER A 264 3.72 -6.41 -16.47
N LEU A 265 3.15 -6.93 -15.37
CA LEU A 265 1.69 -7.16 -15.33
C LEU A 265 0.96 -5.82 -15.28
N PHE A 266 1.32 -4.95 -14.35
CA PHE A 266 0.72 -3.62 -14.17
C PHE A 266 1.78 -2.53 -14.31
N PRO A 267 1.38 -1.26 -14.51
CA PRO A 267 2.32 -0.15 -14.60
C PRO A 267 3.32 -0.13 -13.44
N LEU A 268 4.59 0.06 -13.75
CA LEU A 268 5.68 0.21 -12.81
C LEU A 268 6.28 1.61 -12.91
N ARG A 269 6.79 2.12 -11.81
CA ARG A 269 7.59 3.33 -11.82
C ARG A 269 9.02 3.02 -12.27
N ALA A 270 9.46 3.66 -13.35
CA ALA A 270 10.79 3.53 -13.90
C ALA A 270 11.15 4.77 -14.72
N GLU A 271 12.46 5.01 -14.99
CA GLU A 271 12.90 6.15 -15.81
C GLU A 271 12.33 6.11 -17.24
N LYS A 272 12.28 4.90 -17.84
CA LYS A 272 11.63 4.66 -19.13
C LYS A 272 10.39 3.82 -18.90
N GLN A 273 9.31 4.14 -19.58
CA GLN A 273 8.07 3.38 -19.49
C GLN A 273 8.31 1.90 -19.84
N ILE A 274 7.86 1.03 -18.96
CA ILE A 274 7.86 -0.42 -19.14
C ILE A 274 6.50 -0.79 -19.75
N PRO A 275 6.43 -1.51 -20.88
CA PRO A 275 5.18 -2.04 -21.41
C PRO A 275 4.53 -2.97 -20.37
N PHE A 276 3.21 -2.88 -20.22
CA PHE A 276 2.47 -3.66 -19.22
C PHE A 276 1.25 -4.36 -19.82
N MET A 277 0.86 -5.48 -19.22
CA MET A 277 -0.22 -6.34 -19.72
C MET A 277 -1.62 -5.81 -19.36
N TYR A 278 -1.76 -5.27 -18.16
CA TYR A 278 -3.03 -4.83 -17.60
C TYR A 278 -2.90 -3.41 -17.05
N ASN A 279 -3.95 -2.64 -17.19
CA ASN A 279 -4.01 -1.33 -16.55
C ASN A 279 -4.65 -1.46 -15.18
N PHE A 280 -4.20 -0.64 -14.22
CA PHE A 280 -5.04 -0.40 -13.06
C PHE A 280 -6.35 0.21 -13.56
N ALA A 281 -7.47 -0.12 -12.91
CA ALA A 281 -8.73 0.53 -13.27
C ALA A 281 -8.54 2.05 -13.17
N VAL A 282 -8.72 2.73 -14.29
CA VAL A 282 -8.56 4.19 -14.36
C VAL A 282 -9.91 4.78 -14.02
N SER A 283 -10.10 5.16 -12.78
CA SER A 283 -11.18 6.10 -12.45
C SER A 283 -10.75 7.50 -12.87
N ALA A 284 -11.67 8.25 -13.49
CA ALA A 284 -11.47 9.66 -13.79
C ALA A 284 -11.53 10.56 -12.54
N ASN A 285 -11.67 9.99 -11.34
CA ASN A 285 -11.98 10.71 -10.11
C ASN A 285 -10.95 10.46 -9.00
N TYR A 286 -9.67 10.49 -9.32
CA TYR A 286 -8.64 10.50 -8.28
C TYR A 286 -8.72 11.78 -7.44
N THR A 287 -8.22 11.72 -6.22
CA THR A 287 -8.19 12.88 -5.30
C THR A 287 -7.72 14.16 -5.98
N LEU A 288 -6.63 14.12 -6.73
CA LEU A 288 -6.11 15.29 -7.45
C LEU A 288 -7.11 15.84 -8.48
N ASP A 289 -7.77 14.96 -9.25
CA ASP A 289 -8.75 15.38 -10.25
C ASP A 289 -9.97 16.02 -9.57
N VAL A 290 -10.40 15.47 -8.44
CA VAL A 290 -11.49 16.06 -7.63
C VAL A 290 -11.07 17.42 -7.06
N LEU A 291 -9.86 17.56 -6.53
CA LEU A 291 -9.32 18.81 -6.02
C LEU A 291 -9.29 19.89 -7.11
N LYS A 292 -8.76 19.56 -8.29
CA LYS A 292 -8.70 20.47 -9.44
C LYS A 292 -10.08 20.91 -9.91
N ASN A 293 -10.96 19.95 -10.16
CA ASN A 293 -12.30 20.23 -10.68
C ASN A 293 -13.14 21.09 -9.72
N ASN A 294 -12.80 21.08 -8.44
CA ASN A 294 -13.52 21.84 -7.42
C ASN A 294 -12.73 23.05 -6.87
N ASN A 295 -11.57 23.37 -7.42
CA ASN A 295 -10.67 24.42 -6.96
C ASN A 295 -10.32 24.30 -5.46
N ILE A 296 -10.11 23.07 -4.98
CA ILE A 296 -9.73 22.77 -3.60
C ILE A 296 -8.21 22.67 -3.54
N ARG A 297 -7.58 23.43 -2.65
CA ARG A 297 -6.14 23.35 -2.40
C ARG A 297 -5.91 22.45 -1.19
N CYS A 298 -5.03 21.47 -1.35
CA CYS A 298 -4.68 20.49 -0.34
C CYS A 298 -3.21 20.61 0.06
N LEU A 299 -2.93 20.42 1.36
CA LEU A 299 -1.59 20.22 1.89
C LEU A 299 -1.52 18.83 2.53
N ILE A 300 -0.52 18.06 2.12
CA ILE A 300 -0.21 16.77 2.74
C ILE A 300 1.05 16.94 3.59
N LEU A 301 0.94 16.59 4.86
CA LEU A 301 2.06 16.44 5.79
C LEU A 301 2.34 14.95 5.98
N ASP A 302 3.58 14.55 5.78
CA ASP A 302 3.99 13.17 5.96
C ASP A 302 5.49 13.09 6.23
N LYS A 303 5.95 11.97 6.76
CA LYS A 303 7.39 11.73 6.88
C LYS A 303 8.04 11.62 5.50
N LYS A 304 9.28 12.10 5.41
CA LYS A 304 10.05 12.14 4.16
C LYS A 304 10.17 10.77 3.47
N GLU A 305 10.24 9.70 4.24
CA GLU A 305 10.33 8.34 3.73
C GLU A 305 9.08 7.90 2.96
N ASN A 306 7.91 8.43 3.33
CA ASN A 306 6.62 8.04 2.78
C ASN A 306 6.20 8.88 1.56
N CYS A 307 6.96 9.96 1.31
CA CYS A 307 6.68 11.01 0.32
C CYS A 307 6.25 10.49 -1.04
N SER A 308 6.96 9.51 -1.52
CA SER A 308 6.87 9.16 -2.94
C SER A 308 5.57 8.45 -3.28
N TYR A 309 5.09 7.57 -2.40
CA TYR A 309 3.94 6.76 -2.77
C TYR A 309 2.58 7.40 -2.40
N ILE A 310 2.46 8.10 -1.27
CA ILE A 310 1.18 8.76 -0.95
C ILE A 310 0.83 9.81 -1.99
N ASN A 311 1.80 10.65 -2.38
CA ASN A 311 1.63 11.60 -3.45
C ASN A 311 1.24 10.91 -4.76
N TYR A 312 1.91 9.82 -5.09
CA TYR A 312 1.65 9.03 -6.28
C TYR A 312 0.20 8.50 -6.35
N TYR A 313 -0.30 7.93 -5.26
CA TYR A 313 -1.67 7.42 -5.22
C TYR A 313 -2.71 8.53 -5.25
N LEU A 314 -2.50 9.63 -4.53
CA LEU A 314 -3.43 10.75 -4.52
C LEU A 314 -3.45 11.53 -5.84
N THR A 315 -2.36 11.50 -6.61
CA THR A 315 -2.30 12.12 -7.95
C THR A 315 -2.83 11.23 -9.08
N GLY A 316 -3.36 10.06 -8.78
CA GLY A 316 -3.86 9.13 -9.77
C GLY A 316 -2.75 8.42 -10.54
N LEU A 317 -1.77 7.93 -9.79
CA LEU A 317 -0.60 7.21 -10.33
C LEU A 317 0.26 8.08 -11.26
N ARG A 318 0.22 9.38 -11.08
CA ARG A 318 0.98 10.36 -11.85
C ARG A 318 2.06 10.98 -10.97
N ASN A 319 3.27 11.11 -11.48
CA ASN A 319 4.34 11.87 -10.82
C ASN A 319 4.25 13.35 -11.20
N THR A 320 3.13 13.99 -10.89
CA THR A 320 2.92 15.40 -11.24
C THR A 320 3.00 16.28 -10.01
N ILE A 321 3.74 17.37 -10.13
CA ILE A 321 3.64 18.50 -9.19
C ILE A 321 2.41 19.31 -9.59
N ASP A 322 1.54 19.59 -8.65
CA ASP A 322 0.32 20.34 -8.89
C ASP A 322 0.11 21.38 -7.79
N ASP A 323 -0.34 22.57 -8.19
CA ASP A 323 -0.57 23.67 -7.25
C ASP A 323 -1.73 23.41 -6.28
N ASN A 324 -2.68 22.56 -6.69
CA ASN A 324 -3.78 22.15 -5.84
C ASN A 324 -3.40 21.09 -4.80
N LEU A 325 -2.30 20.38 -5.02
CA LEU A 325 -1.82 19.33 -4.11
C LEU A 325 -0.36 19.60 -3.74
N LYS A 326 -0.15 20.25 -2.62
CA LYS A 326 1.18 20.51 -2.08
C LYS A 326 1.56 19.40 -1.10
N TYR A 327 2.72 18.82 -1.32
CA TYR A 327 3.33 17.88 -0.40
C TYR A 327 4.39 18.59 0.45
N LEU A 328 4.36 18.37 1.77
CA LEU A 328 5.33 18.88 2.71
C LEU A 328 5.97 17.71 3.47
N PRO A 329 7.19 17.28 3.08
CA PRO A 329 7.90 16.25 3.81
C PRO A 329 8.33 16.79 5.18
N THR A 330 8.07 15.98 6.20
CA THR A 330 8.44 16.28 7.59
C THR A 330 9.39 15.22 8.14
N ASP A 331 9.95 15.51 9.28
CA ASP A 331 10.65 14.57 10.14
C ASP A 331 9.76 14.17 11.33
N ASP A 332 10.33 13.78 12.43
CA ASP A 332 9.58 13.48 13.66
C ASP A 332 8.82 14.70 14.25
N SER A 333 9.01 15.90 13.68
CA SER A 333 8.23 17.08 14.06
C SER A 333 6.73 16.95 13.76
N ILE A 334 6.33 15.98 12.92
CA ILE A 334 4.90 15.65 12.70
C ILE A 334 4.22 15.16 13.99
N TYR A 335 4.97 14.68 14.97
CA TYR A 335 4.48 14.28 16.29
C TYR A 335 4.49 15.43 17.33
N ASP A 336 4.97 16.61 16.96
CA ASP A 336 4.93 17.82 17.78
C ASP A 336 3.66 18.62 17.46
N PRO A 337 2.69 18.71 18.38
CA PRO A 337 1.42 19.40 18.11
C PRO A 337 1.62 20.89 17.79
N ALA A 338 2.61 21.56 18.41
CA ALA A 338 2.89 22.97 18.17
C ALA A 338 3.37 23.19 16.74
N LYS A 339 4.23 22.31 16.21
CA LYS A 339 4.71 22.34 14.84
C LYS A 339 3.61 22.05 13.83
N VAL A 340 2.77 21.04 14.11
CA VAL A 340 1.62 20.72 13.25
C VAL A 340 0.68 21.95 13.13
N ILE A 341 0.34 22.58 14.24
CA ILE A 341 -0.50 23.78 14.25
C ILE A 341 0.18 24.97 13.55
N GLU A 342 1.49 25.17 13.76
CA GLU A 342 2.27 26.19 13.07
C GLU A 342 2.18 26.02 11.53
N ILE A 343 2.34 24.78 11.05
CA ILE A 343 2.23 24.45 9.63
C ILE A 343 0.81 24.74 9.12
N ILE A 344 -0.23 24.28 9.82
CA ILE A 344 -1.63 24.55 9.42
C ILE A 344 -1.89 26.05 9.32
N LYS A 345 -1.37 26.85 10.24
CA LYS A 345 -1.50 28.33 10.22
C LYS A 345 -0.73 28.97 9.08
N SER A 346 0.44 28.42 8.72
CA SER A 346 1.33 29.00 7.71
C SER A 346 0.84 28.78 6.27
N TYR A 347 -0.04 27.80 6.05
CA TYR A 347 -0.57 27.46 4.74
C TYR A 347 -2.09 27.67 4.71
N ASP A 348 -2.56 28.54 3.81
CA ASP A 348 -4.00 28.74 3.59
C ASP A 348 -4.53 27.71 2.60
N LYS A 349 -5.06 26.59 3.11
CA LYS A 349 -5.58 25.47 2.33
C LYS A 349 -6.99 25.08 2.78
N GLU A 350 -7.77 24.50 1.88
CA GLU A 350 -9.11 24.00 2.18
C GLU A 350 -9.07 22.61 2.80
N LEU A 351 -8.03 21.80 2.47
CA LEU A 351 -7.84 20.46 3.00
C LEU A 351 -6.39 20.28 3.50
N TYR A 352 -6.25 19.77 4.71
CA TYR A 352 -4.98 19.32 5.27
C TYR A 352 -5.08 17.82 5.50
N ILE A 353 -4.16 17.04 4.95
CA ILE A 353 -4.01 15.60 5.21
C ILE A 353 -2.73 15.42 6.00
N ILE A 354 -2.85 14.89 7.22
CA ILE A 354 -1.70 14.57 8.07
C ILE A 354 -1.63 13.06 8.18
N ASN A 355 -0.59 12.49 7.64
CA ASN A 355 -0.43 11.04 7.53
C ASN A 355 0.56 10.51 8.57
N TYR A 356 0.10 9.57 9.36
CA TYR A 356 0.90 8.82 10.33
C TYR A 356 0.91 7.34 9.93
N GLU A 357 2.07 6.73 9.93
CA GLU A 357 2.24 5.29 9.72
C GLU A 357 2.81 4.66 10.99
N ILE A 358 1.96 3.91 11.68
CA ILE A 358 2.37 3.22 12.90
C ILE A 358 2.98 1.85 12.61
N GLU A 359 2.63 1.21 11.49
CA GLU A 359 3.16 -0.09 11.11
C GLU A 359 4.65 -0.08 10.74
N SER A 360 5.22 1.09 10.47
CA SER A 360 6.68 1.20 10.28
C SER A 360 7.47 1.08 11.59
N ALA A 361 6.78 1.02 12.73
CA ALA A 361 7.39 0.75 14.03
C ALA A 361 7.93 -0.68 14.10
N LYS A 362 9.11 -0.82 14.70
CA LYS A 362 9.79 -2.13 14.79
C LYS A 362 9.39 -2.92 16.03
N THR A 363 8.89 -2.25 17.04
CA THR A 363 8.51 -2.86 18.32
C THR A 363 7.15 -2.37 18.79
N TYR A 364 6.52 -3.16 19.66
CA TYR A 364 5.27 -2.78 20.30
C TYR A 364 5.39 -1.50 21.14
N GLU A 365 6.50 -1.32 21.82
CA GLU A 365 6.79 -0.12 22.61
C GLU A 365 6.88 1.13 21.73
N GLU A 366 7.47 1.00 20.55
CA GLU A 366 7.53 2.10 19.58
C GLU A 366 6.15 2.48 19.06
N ILE A 367 5.24 1.51 18.86
CA ILE A 367 3.84 1.79 18.51
C ILE A 367 3.13 2.56 19.62
N ILE A 368 3.30 2.13 20.88
CA ILE A 368 2.71 2.81 22.03
C ILE A 368 3.19 4.24 22.12
N ASP A 369 4.49 4.47 21.97
CA ASP A 369 5.09 5.81 21.99
C ASP A 369 4.52 6.69 20.87
N ARG A 370 4.46 6.17 19.63
CA ARG A 370 3.88 6.89 18.50
C ARG A 370 2.42 7.24 18.70
N LEU A 371 1.58 6.28 19.12
CA LEU A 371 0.16 6.51 19.35
C LEU A 371 -0.08 7.51 20.48
N SER A 372 0.70 7.45 21.55
CA SER A 372 0.63 8.43 22.64
C SER A 372 0.94 9.84 22.14
N LYS A 373 1.96 10.02 21.32
CA LYS A 373 2.29 11.30 20.69
C LYS A 373 1.22 11.78 19.73
N ILE A 374 0.67 10.88 18.91
CA ILE A 374 -0.43 11.19 17.99
C ILE A 374 -1.67 11.65 18.77
N ASP A 375 -1.98 11.02 19.91
CA ASP A 375 -3.12 11.43 20.73
C ASP A 375 -2.99 12.87 21.27
N VAL A 376 -1.77 13.29 21.62
CA VAL A 376 -1.51 14.69 22.01
C VAL A 376 -1.76 15.63 20.82
N VAL A 377 -1.32 15.26 19.62
CA VAL A 377 -1.62 16.04 18.40
C VAL A 377 -3.13 16.10 18.16
N ILE A 378 -3.85 14.99 18.29
CA ILE A 378 -5.32 14.95 18.16
C ILE A 378 -5.96 15.97 19.12
N GLY A 379 -5.53 16.02 20.37
CA GLY A 379 -6.05 16.96 21.38
C GLY A 379 -5.88 18.42 20.99
N GLU A 380 -4.70 18.80 20.52
CA GLU A 380 -4.42 20.19 20.13
C GLU A 380 -5.08 20.54 18.76
N VAL A 381 -5.14 19.61 17.84
CA VAL A 381 -5.88 19.80 16.57
C VAL A 381 -7.38 19.96 16.85
N ASP A 382 -7.98 19.13 17.71
CA ASP A 382 -9.38 19.28 18.13
C ASP A 382 -9.68 20.67 18.72
N LYS A 383 -8.82 21.15 19.58
CA LYS A 383 -8.92 22.50 20.15
C LYS A 383 -8.83 23.58 19.06
N TYR A 384 -7.83 23.47 18.19
CA TYR A 384 -7.62 24.43 17.10
C TYR A 384 -8.81 24.48 16.11
N ILE A 385 -9.37 23.33 15.72
CA ILE A 385 -10.51 23.29 14.79
C ILE A 385 -11.76 23.93 15.35
N ARG A 386 -11.99 23.79 16.67
CA ARG A 386 -13.15 24.43 17.35
C ARG A 386 -13.03 25.94 17.32
N GLU A 387 -11.85 26.47 17.61
CA GLU A 387 -11.57 27.91 17.58
C GLU A 387 -11.73 28.49 16.16
N ASN A 388 -11.40 27.71 15.12
CA ASN A 388 -11.38 28.15 13.73
C ASN A 388 -12.57 27.62 12.90
N LYS A 389 -13.54 26.93 13.50
CA LYS A 389 -14.75 26.36 12.86
C LYS A 389 -14.42 25.46 11.66
N MET A 390 -13.37 24.66 11.78
CA MET A 390 -12.96 23.70 10.77
C MET A 390 -13.64 22.35 11.00
N GLY A 391 -13.63 21.48 9.98
CA GLY A 391 -14.03 20.07 10.14
C GLY A 391 -12.82 19.20 10.48
N LEU A 392 -13.04 18.17 11.31
CA LEU A 392 -12.04 17.15 11.63
C LEU A 392 -12.55 15.78 11.22
N PHE A 393 -11.69 15.06 10.53
CA PHE A 393 -11.86 13.66 10.16
C PHE A 393 -10.65 12.89 10.67
N ILE A 394 -10.87 11.80 11.38
CA ILE A 394 -9.80 10.90 11.83
C ILE A 394 -10.15 9.50 11.36
N THR A 395 -9.21 8.86 10.67
CA THR A 395 -9.39 7.48 10.21
C THR A 395 -8.06 6.77 10.06
N SER A 396 -8.15 5.47 9.81
CA SER A 396 -7.08 4.63 9.26
C SER A 396 -7.54 4.09 7.92
N LEU A 397 -6.67 3.97 6.95
CA LEU A 397 -7.00 3.30 5.69
C LEU A 397 -7.03 1.78 5.85
N TYR A 398 -6.35 1.26 6.86
CA TYR A 398 -6.34 -0.15 7.26
C TYR A 398 -6.05 -0.26 8.75
N GLY A 399 -6.69 -1.24 9.40
CA GLY A 399 -6.38 -1.62 10.77
C GLY A 399 -5.34 -2.74 10.82
N VAL A 400 -4.67 -2.88 11.94
CA VAL A 400 -3.78 -4.01 12.21
C VAL A 400 -4.57 -5.03 13.01
N GLU A 401 -4.53 -6.31 12.61
CA GLU A 401 -5.19 -7.37 13.34
C GLU A 401 -4.46 -7.71 14.66
N LYS A 402 -5.23 -8.33 15.53
CA LYS A 402 -4.99 -8.68 16.91
C LYS A 402 -3.67 -9.41 17.22
N ASP A 403 -3.18 -10.23 16.30
CA ASP A 403 -2.05 -11.13 16.51
C ASP A 403 -0.75 -10.65 15.83
N VAL A 404 -0.61 -9.35 15.65
CA VAL A 404 0.57 -8.76 14.99
C VAL A 404 1.83 -8.94 15.84
N TYR A 405 1.68 -8.99 17.16
CA TYR A 405 2.79 -9.18 18.08
C TYR A 405 2.61 -10.44 18.91
N ASN A 406 3.70 -11.20 19.08
CA ASN A 406 3.70 -12.34 19.99
C ASN A 406 3.88 -11.89 21.46
N GLN A 407 3.81 -12.85 22.39
CA GLN A 407 4.02 -12.60 23.83
C GLN A 407 5.39 -11.97 24.15
N LYS A 408 6.35 -12.03 23.24
CA LYS A 408 7.67 -11.41 23.36
C LYS A 408 7.73 -10.02 22.72
N GLN A 409 6.59 -9.45 22.32
CA GLN A 409 6.47 -8.17 21.62
C GLN A 409 7.20 -8.10 20.27
N GLU A 410 7.42 -9.26 19.64
CA GLU A 410 7.97 -9.35 18.29
C GLU A 410 6.86 -9.24 17.26
N LEU A 411 7.07 -8.47 16.19
CA LEU A 411 6.13 -8.36 15.07
C LEU A 411 6.01 -9.70 14.35
N LEU A 412 4.80 -10.28 14.33
CA LEU A 412 4.54 -11.57 13.72
C LEU A 412 4.10 -11.46 12.25
N LYS A 413 3.03 -10.73 11.99
CA LYS A 413 2.46 -10.52 10.67
C LYS A 413 1.65 -9.23 10.68
N ILE A 414 1.73 -8.43 9.62
CA ILE A 414 0.82 -7.34 9.41
C ILE A 414 -0.37 -7.88 8.64
N ASN A 415 -1.50 -8.00 9.31
CA ASN A 415 -2.76 -8.33 8.65
C ASN A 415 -3.58 -7.06 8.48
N PHE A 416 -3.93 -6.72 7.24
CA PHE A 416 -4.63 -5.49 6.89
C PHE A 416 -6.16 -5.60 6.99
N SER A 417 -6.69 -6.68 7.55
CA SER A 417 -8.12 -6.96 7.59
C SER A 417 -8.88 -6.38 8.80
N GLY A 418 -8.18 -5.72 9.72
CA GLY A 418 -8.79 -5.12 10.90
C GLY A 418 -9.76 -3.98 10.59
N ARG A 419 -10.65 -3.67 11.57
CA ARG A 419 -11.63 -2.58 11.43
C ARG A 419 -10.97 -1.23 11.66
N ALA A 420 -11.23 -0.29 10.75
CA ALA A 420 -10.72 1.07 10.83
C ALA A 420 -11.70 2.00 11.58
N PRO A 421 -11.20 2.90 12.44
CA PRO A 421 -12.03 3.95 13.04
C PRO A 421 -12.35 5.02 12.00
N VAL A 422 -13.55 5.61 12.10
CA VAL A 422 -13.87 6.86 11.43
C VAL A 422 -14.51 7.79 12.46
N ILE A 423 -13.84 8.88 12.79
CA ILE A 423 -14.35 9.92 13.68
C ILE A 423 -14.57 11.18 12.84
N ILE A 424 -15.73 11.80 13.01
CA ILE A 424 -16.08 13.02 12.30
C ILE A 424 -16.57 14.06 13.31
N ASP A 425 -15.88 15.17 13.37
CA ASP A 425 -16.29 16.37 14.09
C ASP A 425 -16.62 17.50 13.11
N ASP A 426 -17.86 17.50 12.67
CA ASP A 426 -18.38 18.53 11.79
C ASP A 426 -19.88 18.74 12.00
N GLU A 427 -20.30 19.98 12.22
CA GLU A 427 -21.70 20.32 12.48
C GLU A 427 -22.63 20.13 11.27
N ASN A 428 -22.08 20.11 10.06
CA ASN A 428 -22.85 19.97 8.81
C ASN A 428 -23.03 18.51 8.39
N ILE A 429 -22.40 17.57 9.09
CA ILE A 429 -22.46 16.15 8.75
C ILE A 429 -23.37 15.43 9.73
N SER A 430 -24.16 14.51 9.21
CA SER A 430 -24.98 13.58 9.99
C SER A 430 -24.96 12.20 9.33
N LEU A 431 -25.11 11.16 10.15
CA LEU A 431 -25.28 9.80 9.63
C LEU A 431 -26.56 9.72 8.78
N ALA A 432 -26.50 9.02 7.68
CA ALA A 432 -27.68 8.74 6.86
C ALA A 432 -28.61 7.80 7.63
N THR A 433 -29.87 8.20 7.79
CA THR A 433 -30.86 7.47 8.61
C THR A 433 -31.32 6.15 8.00
N HIS A 434 -30.98 5.83 6.77
CA HIS A 434 -31.53 4.68 6.02
C HIS A 434 -30.49 3.76 5.37
N SER A 435 -29.20 3.95 5.57
CA SER A 435 -28.21 3.00 5.07
C SER A 435 -27.82 2.03 6.17
N VAL A 436 -28.50 0.92 6.21
CA VAL A 436 -28.25 -0.18 7.16
C VAL A 436 -26.97 -0.95 6.80
N ASN A 437 -26.34 -0.67 5.69
CA ASN A 437 -25.21 -1.46 5.21
C ASN A 437 -23.94 -0.65 5.23
N GLU A 438 -23.02 -1.17 5.97
CA GLU A 438 -21.58 -1.09 5.94
C GLU A 438 -21.04 -0.14 4.87
N GLY A 439 -20.73 1.10 5.29
CA GLY A 439 -19.99 2.00 4.45
C GLY A 439 -18.57 1.54 4.25
N SER A 440 -17.98 2.06 3.21
CA SER A 440 -16.57 1.82 2.93
C SER A 440 -15.74 3.08 3.24
N LEU A 441 -14.45 2.89 3.45
CA LEU A 441 -13.53 4.02 3.60
C LEU A 441 -13.51 4.93 2.35
N ASN A 442 -13.92 4.41 1.21
CA ASN A 442 -14.05 5.18 -0.03
C ASN A 442 -15.14 6.25 0.06
N ASP A 443 -16.19 5.98 0.82
CA ASP A 443 -17.26 6.95 1.06
C ASP A 443 -16.79 8.13 1.90
N LEU A 444 -15.73 7.94 2.68
CA LEU A 444 -15.15 9.00 3.50
C LEU A 444 -14.50 10.09 2.66
N ALA A 445 -13.72 9.74 1.64
CA ALA A 445 -13.12 10.71 0.73
C ALA A 445 -14.20 11.57 0.07
N ASN A 446 -15.25 10.94 -0.44
CA ASN A 446 -16.40 11.63 -1.04
C ASN A 446 -17.11 12.54 -0.02
N THR A 447 -17.24 12.09 1.23
CA THR A 447 -17.81 12.89 2.31
C THR A 447 -16.99 14.14 2.61
N ILE A 448 -15.66 14.01 2.68
CA ILE A 448 -14.74 15.13 2.90
C ILE A 448 -14.88 16.16 1.77
N PHE A 449 -14.82 15.72 0.52
CA PHE A 449 -14.93 16.62 -0.63
C PHE A 449 -16.29 17.32 -0.69
N SER A 450 -17.38 16.61 -0.43
CA SER A 450 -18.71 17.20 -0.37
C SER A 450 -18.86 18.18 0.78
N ASN A 451 -18.13 18.01 1.87
CA ASN A 451 -18.12 18.95 2.98
C ASN A 451 -17.37 20.26 2.66
N ILE A 452 -16.29 20.17 1.88
CA ILE A 452 -15.53 21.34 1.43
C ILE A 452 -16.32 22.12 0.38
N ASN A 453 -16.86 21.43 -0.61
CA ASN A 453 -17.63 22.03 -1.70
C ASN A 453 -19.06 21.47 -1.78
N ASN A 454 -20.04 22.33 -1.52
CA ASN A 454 -21.46 21.96 -1.50
C ASN A 454 -22.00 21.47 -2.86
N GLN A 455 -21.32 21.79 -3.96
CA GLN A 455 -21.70 21.36 -5.30
C GLN A 455 -21.23 19.94 -5.63
N TYR A 456 -20.30 19.40 -4.84
CA TYR A 456 -19.84 18.02 -4.99
C TYR A 456 -20.83 17.08 -4.32
N ASN A 457 -21.69 16.47 -5.12
CA ASN A 457 -22.77 15.60 -4.63
C ASN A 457 -22.50 14.16 -5.05
N VAL A 458 -21.67 13.46 -4.28
CA VAL A 458 -21.41 12.03 -4.47
C VAL A 458 -22.10 11.24 -3.37
N PRO A 459 -22.84 10.18 -3.68
CA PRO A 459 -23.49 9.36 -2.67
C PRO A 459 -22.44 8.68 -1.77
N GLY A 460 -22.67 8.79 -0.46
CA GLY A 460 -21.89 8.17 0.59
C GLY A 460 -22.82 7.81 1.76
N ILE A 461 -22.31 7.06 2.75
CA ILE A 461 -23.08 6.72 3.97
C ILE A 461 -23.36 7.96 4.81
N ILE A 462 -22.49 8.95 4.70
CA ILE A 462 -22.49 10.12 5.53
C ILE A 462 -23.04 11.27 4.69
N ARG A 463 -24.18 11.79 5.06
CA ARG A 463 -24.83 12.89 4.33
C ARG A 463 -24.65 14.20 5.06
N LYS A 464 -24.51 15.30 4.29
CA LYS A 464 -24.71 16.65 4.82
C LYS A 464 -26.12 16.81 5.37
N LYS A 465 -26.26 17.51 6.47
CA LYS A 465 -27.56 18.02 6.93
C LYS A 465 -28.12 18.94 5.86
N SER A 466 -29.30 18.63 5.33
CA SER A 466 -29.97 19.58 4.45
C SER A 466 -30.37 20.82 5.26
N SER A 467 -30.14 21.99 4.73
CA SER A 467 -30.48 23.27 5.39
C SER A 467 -31.98 23.41 5.70
N LEU A 468 -32.84 22.66 5.01
CA LEU A 468 -34.29 22.64 5.20
C LEU A 468 -34.74 21.92 6.47
N PHE A 469 -33.92 21.04 7.06
CA PHE A 469 -34.31 20.25 8.23
C PHE A 469 -33.49 20.55 9.50
N SER A 470 -32.63 21.55 9.48
CA SER A 470 -31.84 21.96 10.65
C SER A 470 -32.69 22.43 11.84
N PHE A 471 -33.94 22.80 11.59
CA PHE A 471 -34.90 23.24 12.62
C PHE A 471 -35.48 22.09 13.46
N LEU A 472 -35.45 20.87 13.00
CA LEU A 472 -36.12 19.73 13.66
C LEU A 472 -35.20 18.91 14.58
N TYR A 473 -33.89 19.12 14.53
CA TYR A 473 -32.95 18.43 15.39
C TYR A 473 -32.37 19.33 16.48
N LYS A 474 -33.23 19.73 17.44
CA LYS A 474 -32.71 20.11 18.76
C LYS A 474 -32.23 18.84 19.45
N LYS A 475 -30.92 18.76 19.77
CA LYS A 475 -30.38 17.69 20.61
C LYS A 475 -31.26 17.47 21.83
N PRO A 476 -31.68 16.24 22.13
CA PRO A 476 -32.22 15.93 23.43
C PRO A 476 -31.12 16.15 24.46
N LYS A 477 -31.32 17.04 25.40
CA LYS A 477 -30.45 17.15 26.57
C LYS A 477 -30.65 15.87 27.38
N GLY A 478 -29.61 15.04 27.43
CA GLY A 478 -29.46 14.13 28.57
C GLY A 478 -29.82 12.66 28.38
N ASP A 479 -29.72 12.04 27.20
CA ASP A 479 -29.82 10.58 27.12
C ASP A 479 -28.51 9.87 26.84
N LYS A 480 -28.18 8.92 27.72
CA LYS A 480 -27.02 8.03 27.63
C LYS A 480 -27.07 7.30 26.29
N LYS A 481 -26.03 7.51 25.47
CA LYS A 481 -25.90 6.89 24.16
C LYS A 481 -25.95 5.36 24.26
N LYS A 482 -26.92 4.76 23.61
CA LYS A 482 -26.91 3.36 23.26
C LYS A 482 -25.88 3.19 22.12
N TRP A 483 -24.93 2.33 22.36
CA TRP A 483 -24.01 1.85 21.33
C TRP A 483 -24.84 1.17 20.23
N VAL A 484 -24.85 1.73 19.04
CA VAL A 484 -25.36 1.03 17.87
C VAL A 484 -24.23 0.14 17.39
N ASN A 485 -24.23 -1.10 17.87
CA ASN A 485 -23.47 -2.17 17.22
C ASN A 485 -24.20 -2.47 15.90
N LEU A 486 -23.67 -2.01 14.81
CA LEU A 486 -24.00 -2.57 13.50
C LEU A 486 -23.17 -3.85 13.35
N LEU A 487 -23.82 -4.97 13.52
CA LEU A 487 -23.33 -6.31 13.18
C LEU A 487 -23.18 -6.43 11.65
#